data_40b25b19cfcde47ed4ef231e446dc3d2
#
_entry.id   40b25b19cfcde47ed4ef231e446dc3d2
#
_cell.length_a   1.000
_cell.length_b   1.000
_cell.length_c   1.000
_cell.angle_alpha   90.00
_cell.angle_beta   90.00
_cell.angle_gamma   90.00
#
_symmetry.space_group_name_H-M   'P 1'
#
loop_
_entity.id
_entity.type
_entity.pdbx_description
1 polymer ?
#
loop_
_entity_poly.entity_id
_entity_poly.type
_entity_poly.pdbx_seq_one_letter_code
_entity_poly.pdbx_strand_id
1 'polypeptide(L)'
;MGPDNQTKAMNFFTVDVEDWFQAGVMQKYLRLNPSMANQHRLEENLVVLLDMLDSYGYQGTFFCLGNLVGKYTSLLKLIAERGHEVASHGMTHTNLTSMDAKTLEWELKESKRILEDAVNQAVRGFRAPNFSITDAAIYALGEAGYEYDSSVFPITGRKGYGKLKELPMDARPYRFENGLWEYPLTTTALGPIQIPIAGGAYFRHFPFEWLLKRIDKAVKDGYFHVYVHPWEIDEKHPLVGGISALDRIRHYRNLDKMQDRIQQIFSKYSFNSINQNMTS
;
A
#
# COMPACT_ATOMS: atom_id res chain seq x y z
N MET A 1 -28.46 30.01 8.63
CA MET A 1 -27.54 28.91 9.04
C MET A 1 -27.09 28.25 7.76
N GLY A 2 -25.86 28.47 7.33
CA GLY A 2 -25.30 27.91 6.11
C GLY A 2 -25.03 26.41 6.26
N PRO A 3 -24.93 25.67 5.16
CA PRO A 3 -24.73 24.23 5.22
C PRO A 3 -23.38 23.89 5.88
N ASP A 4 -23.44 22.90 6.76
CA ASP A 4 -22.31 22.29 7.44
C ASP A 4 -21.14 22.08 6.46
N ASN A 5 -20.07 22.81 6.66
CA ASN A 5 -18.79 22.60 6.01
C ASN A 5 -18.10 21.41 6.72
N GLN A 6 -18.74 20.22 6.72
CA GLN A 6 -18.06 19.00 7.11
C GLN A 6 -16.99 18.75 6.05
N THR A 7 -15.74 19.03 6.37
CA THR A 7 -14.60 18.60 5.57
C THR A 7 -14.78 17.11 5.31
N LYS A 8 -15.00 16.76 4.04
CA LYS A 8 -15.19 15.36 3.62
C LYS A 8 -13.99 14.55 4.11
N ALA A 9 -14.24 13.50 4.89
CA ALA A 9 -13.17 12.67 5.42
C ALA A 9 -12.31 12.12 4.28
N MET A 10 -11.00 12.24 4.42
CA MET A 10 -10.03 11.70 3.47
C MET A 10 -9.79 10.22 3.79
N ASN A 11 -10.54 9.33 3.13
CA ASN A 11 -10.36 7.91 3.28
C ASN A 11 -9.76 7.34 2.00
N PHE A 12 -8.59 6.70 2.11
CA PHE A 12 -7.87 6.12 1.00
C PHE A 12 -7.80 4.61 1.12
N PHE A 13 -8.19 3.92 0.05
CA PHE A 13 -7.94 2.49 -0.10
C PHE A 13 -6.82 2.30 -1.10
N THR A 14 -5.73 1.71 -0.63
CA THR A 14 -4.53 1.53 -1.45
C THR A 14 -4.13 0.07 -1.52
N VAL A 15 -3.54 -0.31 -2.64
CA VAL A 15 -3.12 -1.68 -2.94
C VAL A 15 -1.66 -1.66 -3.34
N ASP A 16 -0.83 -2.40 -2.60
CA ASP A 16 0.55 -2.68 -3.03
C ASP A 16 0.49 -3.90 -3.94
N VAL A 17 0.73 -3.68 -5.25
CA VAL A 17 0.51 -4.69 -6.30
C VAL A 17 1.65 -5.68 -6.31
N GLU A 18 1.54 -6.65 -5.41
CA GLU A 18 2.50 -7.70 -5.15
C GLU A 18 1.84 -9.08 -5.20
N ASP A 19 2.60 -10.09 -5.63
CA ASP A 19 2.20 -11.49 -5.49
C ASP A 19 2.62 -12.03 -4.11
N TRP A 20 2.02 -13.13 -3.65
CA TRP A 20 2.23 -13.73 -2.33
C TRP A 20 3.70 -14.05 -2.01
N PHE A 21 4.51 -14.36 -3.03
CA PHE A 21 5.92 -14.67 -2.86
C PHE A 21 6.82 -13.44 -2.62
N GLN A 22 6.31 -12.22 -2.83
CA GLN A 22 7.00 -10.97 -2.49
C GLN A 22 6.87 -10.63 -1.01
N ALA A 23 5.90 -11.24 -0.31
CA ALA A 23 5.76 -11.06 1.13
C ALA A 23 7.04 -11.41 1.88
N GLY A 24 7.54 -10.48 2.70
CA GLY A 24 8.85 -10.59 3.36
C GLY A 24 9.02 -11.87 4.19
N VAL A 25 7.93 -12.40 4.79
CA VAL A 25 7.95 -13.66 5.54
C VAL A 25 8.19 -14.87 4.64
N MET A 26 7.82 -14.79 3.35
CA MET A 26 7.98 -15.88 2.39
C MET A 26 9.37 -15.96 1.76
N GLN A 27 10.08 -14.85 1.65
CA GLN A 27 11.37 -14.73 0.96
C GLN A 27 12.40 -15.78 1.40
N LYS A 28 12.51 -16.06 2.69
CA LYS A 28 13.45 -17.06 3.21
C LYS A 28 13.11 -18.50 2.81
N TYR A 29 11.81 -18.82 2.66
CA TYR A 29 11.34 -20.15 2.27
C TYR A 29 11.45 -20.38 0.77
N LEU A 30 11.24 -19.33 -0.02
CA LEU A 30 11.37 -19.39 -1.47
C LEU A 30 12.82 -19.53 -1.94
N ARG A 31 13.79 -19.04 -1.14
CA ARG A 31 15.22 -19.36 -1.40
C ARG A 31 15.50 -20.87 -1.35
N LEU A 32 14.75 -21.63 -0.56
CA LEU A 32 14.86 -23.08 -0.44
C LEU A 32 14.04 -23.83 -1.50
N ASN A 33 12.98 -23.22 -2.02
CA ASN A 33 12.05 -23.78 -2.99
C ASN A 33 11.70 -22.75 -4.08
N PRO A 34 12.65 -22.36 -4.96
CA PRO A 34 12.43 -21.27 -5.93
C PRO A 34 11.27 -21.51 -6.90
N SER A 35 10.99 -22.78 -7.25
CA SER A 35 9.93 -23.15 -8.19
C SER A 35 8.52 -22.77 -7.71
N MET A 36 8.33 -22.58 -6.40
CA MET A 36 7.04 -22.16 -5.86
C MET A 36 6.70 -20.72 -6.26
N ALA A 37 7.70 -19.86 -6.49
CA ALA A 37 7.47 -18.48 -6.98
C ALA A 37 6.87 -18.43 -8.39
N ASN A 38 6.80 -19.56 -9.12
CA ASN A 38 6.14 -19.64 -10.42
C ASN A 38 4.61 -19.80 -10.32
N GLN A 39 4.06 -20.00 -9.13
CA GLN A 39 2.63 -20.10 -8.90
C GLN A 39 2.02 -18.69 -8.70
N HIS A 40 1.93 -17.97 -9.79
CA HIS A 40 1.40 -16.61 -9.80
C HIS A 40 -0.11 -16.60 -9.55
N ARG A 41 -0.55 -15.67 -8.72
CA ARG A 41 -1.96 -15.46 -8.36
C ARG A 41 -2.36 -13.98 -8.37
N LEU A 42 -1.45 -13.13 -8.86
CA LEU A 42 -1.64 -11.68 -8.85
C LEU A 42 -2.87 -11.25 -9.66
N GLU A 43 -3.02 -11.80 -10.87
CA GLU A 43 -4.07 -11.37 -11.81
C GLU A 43 -5.46 -11.67 -11.26
N GLU A 44 -5.69 -12.91 -10.81
CA GLU A 44 -6.99 -13.32 -10.26
C GLU A 44 -7.36 -12.50 -9.02
N ASN A 45 -6.41 -12.30 -8.12
CA ASN A 45 -6.64 -11.57 -6.88
C ASN A 45 -6.85 -10.08 -7.11
N LEU A 46 -6.12 -9.51 -8.06
CA LEU A 46 -6.25 -8.08 -8.38
C LEU A 46 -7.61 -7.77 -9.02
N VAL A 47 -8.07 -8.64 -9.94
CA VAL A 47 -9.41 -8.51 -10.53
C VAL A 47 -10.50 -8.54 -9.46
N VAL A 48 -10.40 -9.43 -8.46
CA VAL A 48 -11.35 -9.47 -7.35
C VAL A 48 -11.36 -8.15 -6.57
N LEU A 49 -10.19 -7.54 -6.29
CA LEU A 49 -10.13 -6.23 -5.60
C LEU A 49 -10.74 -5.11 -6.44
N LEU A 50 -10.48 -5.11 -7.76
CA LEU A 50 -11.07 -4.14 -8.69
C LEU A 50 -12.60 -4.27 -8.72
N ASP A 51 -13.12 -5.50 -8.85
CA ASP A 51 -14.57 -5.77 -8.85
C ASP A 51 -15.23 -5.35 -7.53
N MET A 52 -14.53 -5.54 -6.40
CA MET A 52 -15.01 -5.07 -5.10
C MET A 52 -15.10 -3.54 -5.06
N LEU A 53 -14.08 -2.81 -5.49
CA LEU A 53 -14.11 -1.34 -5.55
C LEU A 53 -15.21 -0.82 -6.46
N ASP A 54 -15.32 -1.40 -7.67
CA ASP A 54 -16.35 -1.03 -8.66
C ASP A 54 -17.76 -1.23 -8.12
N SER A 55 -18.01 -2.32 -7.39
CA SER A 55 -19.33 -2.64 -6.81
C SER A 55 -19.82 -1.59 -5.80
N TYR A 56 -18.91 -0.84 -5.20
CA TYR A 56 -19.22 0.27 -4.30
C TYR A 56 -19.06 1.66 -4.95
N GLY A 57 -18.61 1.72 -6.21
CA GLY A 57 -18.32 2.98 -6.91
C GLY A 57 -17.13 3.73 -6.32
N TYR A 58 -16.16 3.00 -5.75
CA TYR A 58 -14.96 3.58 -5.13
C TYR A 58 -13.76 3.50 -6.07
N GLN A 59 -12.85 4.44 -5.90
CA GLN A 59 -11.56 4.42 -6.60
C GLN A 59 -10.43 4.23 -5.59
N GLY A 60 -9.46 3.39 -5.94
CA GLY A 60 -8.29 3.11 -5.13
C GLY A 60 -7.00 3.59 -5.82
N THR A 61 -5.91 3.63 -5.03
CA THR A 61 -4.56 3.85 -5.54
C THR A 61 -3.80 2.52 -5.53
N PHE A 62 -3.24 2.15 -6.67
CA PHE A 62 -2.50 0.90 -6.87
C PHE A 62 -1.01 1.21 -7.04
N PHE A 63 -0.20 0.90 -6.04
CA PHE A 63 1.24 1.04 -6.09
C PHE A 63 1.85 -0.15 -6.81
N CYS A 64 2.29 0.06 -8.04
CA CYS A 64 2.73 -0.96 -8.97
C CYS A 64 4.24 -0.98 -9.11
N LEU A 65 4.84 -2.18 -9.18
CA LEU A 65 6.26 -2.34 -9.49
C LEU A 65 6.50 -2.17 -10.99
N GLY A 66 7.57 -1.48 -11.36
CA GLY A 66 7.93 -1.29 -12.76
C GLY A 66 8.24 -2.61 -13.50
N ASN A 67 8.78 -3.61 -12.80
CA ASN A 67 9.06 -4.93 -13.39
C ASN A 67 7.81 -5.77 -13.68
N LEU A 68 6.61 -5.32 -13.32
CA LEU A 68 5.34 -5.94 -13.76
C LEU A 68 5.05 -5.61 -15.22
N VAL A 69 5.60 -4.52 -15.75
CA VAL A 69 5.47 -4.16 -17.16
C VAL A 69 6.13 -5.24 -18.03
N GLY A 70 5.49 -5.57 -19.12
CA GLY A 70 5.81 -6.74 -19.95
C GLY A 70 4.86 -7.89 -19.65
N LYS A 71 5.01 -8.55 -18.50
CA LYS A 71 4.18 -9.70 -18.13
C LYS A 71 2.73 -9.31 -17.79
N TYR A 72 2.54 -8.21 -17.07
CA TYR A 72 1.24 -7.78 -16.55
C TYR A 72 0.78 -6.41 -17.09
N THR A 73 1.28 -5.98 -18.25
CA THR A 73 0.91 -4.69 -18.85
C THR A 73 -0.60 -4.55 -19.03
N SER A 74 -1.29 -5.61 -19.46
CA SER A 74 -2.76 -5.61 -19.63
C SER A 74 -3.48 -5.37 -18.30
N LEU A 75 -2.96 -5.94 -17.21
CA LEU A 75 -3.50 -5.79 -15.88
C LEU A 75 -3.30 -4.36 -15.35
N LEU A 76 -2.13 -3.75 -15.60
CA LEU A 76 -1.86 -2.35 -15.24
C LEU A 76 -2.78 -1.39 -16.02
N LYS A 77 -3.02 -1.67 -17.29
CA LYS A 77 -3.99 -0.91 -18.11
C LYS A 77 -5.41 -1.05 -17.57
N LEU A 78 -5.80 -2.25 -17.17
CA LEU A 78 -7.13 -2.50 -16.59
C LEU A 78 -7.39 -1.68 -15.33
N ILE A 79 -6.38 -1.51 -14.46
CA ILE A 79 -6.46 -0.63 -13.28
C ILE A 79 -6.82 0.79 -13.71
N ALA A 80 -6.07 1.34 -14.68
CA ALA A 80 -6.27 2.70 -15.18
C ALA A 80 -7.61 2.88 -15.94
N GLU A 81 -7.99 1.91 -16.77
CA GLU A 81 -9.24 1.90 -17.54
C GLU A 81 -10.49 1.85 -16.66
N ARG A 82 -10.40 1.22 -15.49
CA ARG A 82 -11.46 1.23 -14.46
C ARG A 82 -11.47 2.52 -13.61
N GLY A 83 -10.63 3.51 -13.93
CA GLY A 83 -10.60 4.80 -13.26
C GLY A 83 -9.83 4.82 -11.93
N HIS A 84 -9.10 3.77 -11.60
CA HIS A 84 -8.23 3.76 -10.43
C HIS A 84 -6.89 4.43 -10.74
N GLU A 85 -6.21 4.88 -9.69
CA GLU A 85 -4.89 5.47 -9.80
C GLU A 85 -3.80 4.39 -9.87
N VAL A 86 -2.91 4.50 -10.87
CA VAL A 86 -1.65 3.77 -10.90
C VAL A 86 -0.56 4.66 -10.33
N ALA A 87 0.10 4.21 -9.27
CA ALA A 87 1.24 4.83 -8.62
C ALA A 87 2.45 3.88 -8.61
N SER A 88 3.63 4.37 -8.28
CA SER A 88 4.86 3.56 -8.31
C SER A 88 5.15 2.90 -6.97
N HIS A 89 5.55 1.62 -7.01
CA HIS A 89 6.11 0.89 -5.87
C HIS A 89 7.62 0.60 -6.06
N GLY A 90 8.30 1.42 -6.86
CA GLY A 90 9.67 1.19 -7.31
C GLY A 90 9.73 0.22 -8.50
N MET A 91 10.94 -0.12 -8.91
CA MET A 91 11.20 -0.99 -10.07
C MET A 91 11.25 -2.47 -9.68
N THR A 92 11.94 -2.80 -8.59
CA THR A 92 12.38 -4.15 -8.27
C THR A 92 11.93 -4.71 -6.92
N HIS A 93 11.14 -3.98 -6.16
CA HIS A 93 10.77 -4.30 -4.76
C HIS A 93 11.98 -4.40 -3.81
N THR A 94 13.04 -3.68 -4.11
CA THR A 94 14.24 -3.62 -3.25
C THR A 94 14.11 -2.49 -2.23
N ASN A 95 14.52 -2.74 -0.98
CA ASN A 95 14.49 -1.71 0.07
C ASN A 95 15.38 -0.53 -0.31
N LEU A 96 14.84 0.69 -0.28
CA LEU A 96 15.58 1.92 -0.61
C LEU A 96 16.76 2.15 0.33
N THR A 97 16.67 1.68 1.58
CA THR A 97 17.77 1.77 2.56
C THR A 97 19.04 1.01 2.18
N SER A 98 18.95 0.10 1.21
CA SER A 98 20.08 -0.71 0.73
C SER A 98 20.70 -0.20 -0.58
N MET A 99 20.15 0.89 -1.15
CA MET A 99 20.59 1.45 -2.42
C MET A 99 21.61 2.56 -2.22
N ASP A 100 22.59 2.63 -3.12
CA ASP A 100 23.39 3.84 -3.30
C ASP A 100 22.59 4.93 -4.06
N ALA A 101 23.09 6.15 -4.10
CA ALA A 101 22.39 7.28 -4.70
C ALA A 101 22.07 7.07 -6.20
N LYS A 102 22.97 6.45 -6.95
CA LYS A 102 22.78 6.20 -8.39
C LYS A 102 21.71 5.13 -8.63
N THR A 103 21.73 4.08 -7.85
CA THR A 103 20.74 3.01 -7.92
C THR A 103 19.36 3.54 -7.50
N LEU A 104 19.29 4.34 -6.44
CA LEU A 104 18.07 4.98 -5.99
C LEU A 104 17.45 5.89 -7.07
N GLU A 105 18.25 6.74 -7.68
CA GLU A 105 17.82 7.62 -8.77
C GLU A 105 17.23 6.82 -9.94
N TRP A 106 17.94 5.77 -10.36
CA TRP A 106 17.48 4.88 -11.43
C TRP A 106 16.17 4.17 -11.06
N GLU A 107 16.09 3.61 -9.87
CA GLU A 107 14.90 2.89 -9.36
C GLU A 107 13.66 3.78 -9.43
N LEU A 108 13.78 5.04 -9.01
CA LEU A 108 12.68 6.00 -8.97
C LEU A 108 12.28 6.50 -10.36
N LYS A 109 13.25 6.94 -11.15
CA LYS A 109 12.98 7.50 -12.49
C LYS A 109 12.50 6.44 -13.47
N GLU A 110 13.13 5.26 -13.47
CA GLU A 110 12.78 4.21 -14.42
C GLU A 110 11.42 3.57 -14.08
N SER A 111 11.11 3.34 -12.79
CA SER A 111 9.79 2.84 -12.42
C SER A 111 8.66 3.79 -12.83
N LYS A 112 8.86 5.10 -12.62
CA LYS A 112 7.90 6.12 -13.07
C LYS A 112 7.70 6.06 -14.58
N ARG A 113 8.80 6.18 -15.34
CA ARG A 113 8.78 6.22 -16.79
C ARG A 113 8.09 4.99 -17.41
N ILE A 114 8.47 3.78 -16.98
CA ILE A 114 7.95 2.54 -17.58
C ILE A 114 6.47 2.32 -17.25
N LEU A 115 6.02 2.74 -16.06
CA LEU A 115 4.61 2.69 -15.69
C LEU A 115 3.79 3.72 -16.48
N GLU A 116 4.27 4.97 -16.62
CA GLU A 116 3.63 6.00 -17.44
C GLU A 116 3.47 5.55 -18.88
N ASP A 117 4.52 4.98 -19.48
CA ASP A 117 4.50 4.42 -20.83
C ASP A 117 3.48 3.28 -20.95
N ALA A 118 3.40 2.42 -19.93
CA ALA A 118 2.50 1.26 -19.95
C ALA A 118 1.02 1.64 -19.87
N VAL A 119 0.66 2.63 -19.03
CA VAL A 119 -0.75 3.00 -18.79
C VAL A 119 -1.18 4.27 -19.54
N ASN A 120 -0.26 4.95 -20.21
CA ASN A 120 -0.48 6.24 -20.90
C ASN A 120 -1.11 7.31 -20.00
N GLN A 121 -0.70 7.37 -18.74
CA GLN A 121 -1.15 8.34 -17.74
C GLN A 121 0.04 8.76 -16.85
N ALA A 122 -0.04 9.96 -16.23
CA ALA A 122 0.97 10.41 -15.30
C ALA A 122 0.95 9.56 -14.01
N VAL A 123 2.11 9.08 -13.60
CA VAL A 123 2.34 8.41 -12.32
C VAL A 123 2.82 9.44 -11.31
N ARG A 124 1.94 9.90 -10.44
CA ARG A 124 2.18 11.03 -9.52
C ARG A 124 2.69 10.59 -8.16
N GLY A 125 2.31 9.38 -7.73
CA GLY A 125 2.56 8.87 -6.39
C GLY A 125 3.62 7.79 -6.33
N PHE A 126 4.23 7.68 -5.15
CA PHE A 126 5.21 6.66 -4.83
C PHE A 126 4.91 6.01 -3.47
N ARG A 127 5.24 4.74 -3.33
CA ARG A 127 5.36 4.04 -2.05
C ARG A 127 6.60 3.17 -2.05
N ALA A 128 7.45 3.34 -1.04
CA ALA A 128 8.67 2.55 -0.91
C ALA A 128 8.35 1.09 -0.56
N PRO A 129 8.97 0.10 -1.23
CA PRO A 129 8.90 -1.29 -0.82
C PRO A 129 9.22 -1.45 0.67
N ASN A 130 8.38 -2.23 1.38
CA ASN A 130 8.49 -2.42 2.83
C ASN A 130 8.52 -1.11 3.65
N PHE A 131 7.98 0.00 3.13
CA PHE A 131 8.01 1.32 3.78
C PHE A 131 9.43 1.79 4.10
N SER A 132 10.41 1.45 3.26
CA SER A 132 11.84 1.66 3.48
C SER A 132 12.32 3.08 3.12
N ILE A 133 11.48 4.09 3.32
CA ILE A 133 11.74 5.50 2.99
C ILE A 133 12.89 6.09 3.82
N THR A 134 13.66 7.00 3.22
CA THR A 134 14.75 7.73 3.87
C THR A 134 14.71 9.20 3.47
N ASP A 135 15.36 10.09 4.26
CA ASP A 135 15.46 11.51 3.89
C ASP A 135 16.05 11.69 2.48
N ALA A 136 17.06 10.90 2.12
CA ALA A 136 17.65 10.95 0.77
C ALA A 136 16.64 10.54 -0.31
N ALA A 137 15.79 9.54 -0.04
CA ALA A 137 14.75 9.11 -0.97
C ALA A 137 13.65 10.18 -1.15
N ILE A 138 13.30 10.92 -0.10
CA ILE A 138 12.34 12.02 -0.20
C ILE A 138 12.82 13.10 -1.17
N TYR A 139 14.11 13.50 -1.08
CA TYR A 139 14.68 14.45 -2.04
C TYR A 139 14.72 13.88 -3.47
N ALA A 140 15.15 12.62 -3.61
CA ALA A 140 15.23 11.95 -4.91
C ALA A 140 13.85 11.77 -5.57
N LEU A 141 12.78 11.58 -4.80
CA LEU A 141 11.40 11.52 -5.29
C LEU A 141 10.97 12.85 -5.91
N GLY A 142 11.26 13.98 -5.25
CA GLY A 142 11.00 15.30 -5.80
C GLY A 142 11.75 15.53 -7.12
N GLU A 143 13.03 15.20 -7.17
CA GLU A 143 13.86 15.28 -8.38
C GLU A 143 13.40 14.35 -9.51
N ALA A 144 12.79 13.22 -9.17
CA ALA A 144 12.18 12.30 -10.14
C ALA A 144 10.78 12.75 -10.60
N GLY A 145 10.25 13.86 -10.06
CA GLY A 145 8.97 14.45 -10.44
C GLY A 145 7.76 13.71 -9.88
N TYR A 146 7.89 13.04 -8.74
CA TYR A 146 6.74 12.58 -7.96
C TYR A 146 6.11 13.75 -7.21
N GLU A 147 4.80 13.74 -7.08
CA GLU A 147 4.04 14.76 -6.38
C GLU A 147 3.74 14.39 -4.93
N TYR A 148 3.66 13.07 -4.65
CA TYR A 148 3.47 12.56 -3.30
C TYR A 148 4.19 11.24 -3.03
N ASP A 149 4.46 11.00 -1.76
CA ASP A 149 4.88 9.73 -1.16
C ASP A 149 3.81 9.20 -0.21
N SER A 150 3.79 7.90 -0.01
CA SER A 150 2.92 7.22 0.95
C SER A 150 3.68 6.09 1.66
N SER A 151 4.87 6.41 2.13
CA SER A 151 5.76 5.42 2.74
C SER A 151 5.90 5.57 4.25
N VAL A 152 5.44 6.69 4.82
CA VAL A 152 5.54 6.92 6.26
C VAL A 152 4.49 6.10 7.00
N PHE A 153 4.97 5.24 7.87
CA PHE A 153 4.15 4.50 8.81
C PHE A 153 4.55 4.91 10.24
N PRO A 154 3.74 5.72 10.94
CA PRO A 154 4.10 6.33 12.22
C PRO A 154 4.12 5.33 13.38
N ILE A 155 5.01 4.35 13.30
CA ILE A 155 5.25 3.34 14.34
C ILE A 155 6.73 3.26 14.66
N THR A 156 7.08 3.14 15.94
CA THR A 156 8.45 3.06 16.38
C THR A 156 8.97 1.63 16.48
N GLY A 157 10.28 1.43 16.29
CA GLY A 157 10.98 0.19 16.65
C GLY A 157 10.86 -0.97 15.66
N ARG A 158 10.27 -0.80 14.48
CA ARG A 158 10.16 -1.88 13.50
C ARG A 158 11.41 -1.93 12.60
N LYS A 159 12.15 -3.03 12.68
CA LYS A 159 13.30 -3.28 11.79
C LYS A 159 12.84 -3.42 10.34
N GLY A 160 13.54 -2.75 9.42
CA GLY A 160 13.29 -2.82 7.98
C GLY A 160 12.43 -1.69 7.41
N TYR A 161 11.72 -0.94 8.25
CA TYR A 161 11.10 0.32 7.83
C TYR A 161 12.17 1.39 7.66
N GLY A 162 11.87 2.41 6.84
CA GLY A 162 12.77 3.52 6.62
C GLY A 162 13.10 4.28 7.89
N LYS A 163 14.12 5.12 7.80
CA LYS A 163 14.55 5.97 8.90
C LYS A 163 14.51 7.41 8.39
N LEU A 164 13.53 8.15 8.86
CA LEU A 164 13.51 9.59 8.76
C LEU A 164 14.15 10.19 10.02
N LYS A 165 14.88 11.30 9.87
CA LYS A 165 15.45 12.05 11.01
C LYS A 165 14.34 12.51 11.96
N GLU A 166 13.24 12.97 11.37
CA GLU A 166 12.03 13.35 12.07
C GLU A 166 10.88 12.52 11.56
N LEU A 167 10.36 11.61 12.39
CA LEU A 167 9.18 10.83 12.08
C LEU A 167 7.96 11.55 12.65
N PRO A 168 7.11 12.14 11.82
CA PRO A 168 5.86 12.69 12.30
C PRO A 168 5.00 11.59 12.90
N MET A 169 4.60 11.74 14.16
CA MET A 169 3.75 10.77 14.86
C MET A 169 2.26 11.03 14.61
N ASP A 170 1.91 12.14 13.97
CA ASP A 170 0.57 12.40 13.49
C ASP A 170 0.41 11.74 12.10
N ALA A 171 -0.52 10.79 12.00
CA ALA A 171 -0.82 10.08 10.77
C ALA A 171 -1.74 10.91 9.86
N ARG A 172 -1.47 12.20 9.66
CA ARG A 172 -2.18 13.09 8.74
C ARG A 172 -1.30 13.51 7.58
N PRO A 173 -1.89 13.84 6.41
CA PRO A 173 -1.10 14.36 5.30
C PRO A 173 -0.35 15.63 5.67
N TYR A 174 0.89 15.71 5.25
CA TYR A 174 1.77 16.87 5.43
C TYR A 174 2.68 17.04 4.21
N ARG A 175 3.40 18.14 4.16
CA ARG A 175 4.29 18.47 3.06
C ARG A 175 5.73 18.55 3.55
N PHE A 176 6.63 17.88 2.86
CA PHE A 176 8.07 18.01 3.09
C PHE A 176 8.60 19.37 2.59
N GLU A 177 9.78 19.77 3.05
CA GLU A 177 10.40 21.05 2.65
C GLU A 177 10.64 21.17 1.13
N ASN A 178 10.90 20.06 0.45
CA ASN A 178 11.05 20.02 -1.00
C ASN A 178 9.72 20.08 -1.78
N GLY A 179 8.60 20.23 -1.08
CA GLY A 179 7.28 20.36 -1.66
C GLY A 179 6.54 19.06 -1.92
N LEU A 180 7.17 17.88 -1.73
CA LEU A 180 6.54 16.58 -1.84
C LEU A 180 5.48 16.40 -0.75
N TRP A 181 4.28 15.92 -1.12
CA TRP A 181 3.28 15.52 -0.14
C TRP A 181 3.60 14.16 0.46
N GLU A 182 3.27 13.97 1.73
CA GLU A 182 3.23 12.67 2.39
C GLU A 182 1.78 12.33 2.78
N TYR A 183 1.37 11.12 2.44
CA TYR A 183 0.09 10.53 2.85
C TYR A 183 0.36 9.31 3.75
N PRO A 184 0.59 9.51 5.06
CA PRO A 184 1.03 8.44 5.95
C PRO A 184 -0.07 7.40 6.19
N LEU A 185 0.34 6.19 6.56
CA LEU A 185 -0.60 5.14 6.93
C LEU A 185 -1.17 5.37 8.32
N THR A 186 -2.46 5.05 8.48
CA THR A 186 -3.17 5.34 9.72
C THR A 186 -2.74 4.43 10.88
N THR A 187 -2.45 5.07 12.00
CA THR A 187 -2.18 4.44 13.29
C THR A 187 -3.19 4.90 14.34
N THR A 188 -3.21 4.25 15.48
CA THR A 188 -4.02 4.66 16.64
C THR A 188 -3.17 4.61 17.91
N ALA A 189 -3.36 5.57 18.79
CA ALA A 189 -2.70 5.57 20.09
C ALA A 189 -3.33 4.53 21.04
N LEU A 190 -2.47 3.76 21.71
CA LEU A 190 -2.84 2.92 22.85
C LEU A 190 -1.88 3.25 23.99
N GLY A 191 -2.30 4.16 24.88
CA GLY A 191 -1.38 4.78 25.83
C GLY A 191 -0.25 5.51 25.14
N PRO A 192 1.01 5.28 25.49
CA PRO A 192 2.16 5.95 24.86
C PRO A 192 2.61 5.35 23.52
N ILE A 193 1.96 4.27 23.06
CA ILE A 193 2.38 3.53 21.86
C ILE A 193 1.44 3.80 20.69
N GLN A 194 2.02 3.97 19.50
CA GLN A 194 1.27 3.98 18.26
C GLN A 194 1.12 2.55 17.71
N ILE A 195 -0.12 2.14 17.46
CA ILE A 195 -0.47 0.84 16.93
C ILE A 195 -0.99 1.01 15.49
N PRO A 196 -0.47 0.23 14.55
CA PRO A 196 -0.95 0.25 13.18
C PRO A 196 -2.36 -0.34 13.08
N ILE A 197 -3.25 0.35 12.34
CA ILE A 197 -4.59 -0.13 12.04
C ILE A 197 -4.89 -0.16 10.54
N ALA A 198 -3.90 0.14 9.73
CA ALA A 198 -4.05 0.47 8.31
C ALA A 198 -3.62 -0.62 7.33
N GLY A 199 -3.15 -1.77 7.77
CA GLY A 199 -2.62 -2.78 6.83
C GLY A 199 -3.37 -4.10 6.87
N GLY A 200 -3.38 -4.83 5.76
CA GLY A 200 -4.06 -6.12 5.65
C GLY A 200 -3.64 -7.13 6.72
N ALA A 201 -2.35 -7.16 7.09
CA ALA A 201 -1.89 -7.99 8.21
C ALA A 201 -2.64 -7.67 9.52
N TYR A 202 -2.89 -6.40 9.83
CA TYR A 202 -3.61 -5.98 11.04
C TYR A 202 -5.08 -6.32 10.94
N PHE A 203 -5.66 -6.19 9.75
CA PHE A 203 -7.02 -6.66 9.46
C PHE A 203 -7.18 -8.16 9.70
N ARG A 204 -6.16 -8.96 9.41
CA ARG A 204 -6.18 -10.42 9.61
C ARG A 204 -5.92 -10.85 11.05
N HIS A 205 -5.12 -10.10 11.82
CA HIS A 205 -4.62 -10.54 13.12
C HIS A 205 -5.35 -9.94 14.32
N PHE A 206 -5.85 -8.71 14.22
CA PHE A 206 -6.57 -8.08 15.33
C PHE A 206 -8.03 -8.56 15.42
N PRO A 207 -8.64 -8.52 16.62
CA PRO A 207 -10.09 -8.66 16.76
C PRO A 207 -10.79 -7.59 15.93
N PHE A 208 -11.60 -8.01 14.95
CA PHE A 208 -12.07 -7.10 13.92
C PHE A 208 -13.00 -6.01 14.46
N GLU A 209 -13.85 -6.35 15.43
CA GLU A 209 -14.71 -5.36 16.11
C GLU A 209 -13.90 -4.27 16.85
N TRP A 210 -12.77 -4.65 17.43
CA TRP A 210 -11.87 -3.67 18.05
C TRP A 210 -11.26 -2.77 16.99
N LEU A 211 -10.82 -3.35 15.86
CA LEU A 211 -10.24 -2.61 14.73
C LEU A 211 -11.26 -1.62 14.15
N LEU A 212 -12.52 -2.05 13.92
CA LEU A 212 -13.60 -1.19 13.42
C LEU A 212 -13.81 0.04 14.31
N LYS A 213 -13.81 -0.12 15.64
CA LYS A 213 -13.91 1.03 16.55
C LYS A 213 -12.78 2.03 16.40
N ARG A 214 -11.56 1.57 16.07
CA ARG A 214 -10.41 2.44 15.83
C ARG A 214 -10.48 3.12 14.46
N ILE A 215 -10.95 2.41 13.46
CA ILE A 215 -11.25 2.96 12.13
C ILE A 215 -12.36 4.02 12.24
N ASP A 216 -13.45 3.74 12.97
CA ASP A 216 -14.52 4.72 13.23
C ASP A 216 -13.96 6.04 13.79
N LYS A 217 -13.02 5.93 14.74
CA LYS A 217 -12.38 7.11 15.30
C LYS A 217 -11.54 7.85 14.24
N ALA A 218 -10.69 7.14 13.49
CA ALA A 218 -9.85 7.75 12.47
C ALA A 218 -10.66 8.47 11.39
N VAL A 219 -11.74 7.85 10.90
CA VAL A 219 -12.66 8.46 9.94
C VAL A 219 -13.36 9.71 10.52
N LYS A 220 -13.78 9.67 11.78
CA LYS A 220 -14.35 10.85 12.46
C LYS A 220 -13.33 11.97 12.67
N ASP A 221 -12.07 11.61 12.88
CA ASP A 221 -10.95 12.56 12.96
C ASP A 221 -10.55 13.13 11.57
N GLY A 222 -11.19 12.65 10.48
CA GLY A 222 -11.09 13.19 9.12
C GLY A 222 -10.07 12.49 8.22
N TYR A 223 -9.38 11.44 8.68
CA TYR A 223 -8.37 10.74 7.89
C TYR A 223 -8.28 9.26 8.20
N PHE A 224 -8.46 8.42 7.17
CA PHE A 224 -8.21 6.98 7.25
C PHE A 224 -7.55 6.47 5.97
N HIS A 225 -6.34 5.97 6.07
CA HIS A 225 -5.58 5.44 4.96
C HIS A 225 -5.21 3.99 5.25
N VAL A 226 -5.73 3.08 4.43
CA VAL A 226 -5.51 1.63 4.54
C VAL A 226 -4.81 1.10 3.30
N TYR A 227 -3.96 0.07 3.50
CA TYR A 227 -3.36 -0.68 2.40
C TYR A 227 -3.59 -2.18 2.56
N VAL A 228 -3.67 -2.85 1.42
CA VAL A 228 -3.72 -4.31 1.34
C VAL A 228 -2.85 -4.79 0.17
N HIS A 229 -2.52 -6.08 0.18
CA HIS A 229 -1.90 -6.74 -0.97
C HIS A 229 -2.92 -7.68 -1.62
N PRO A 230 -2.88 -7.90 -2.95
CA PRO A 230 -3.80 -8.80 -3.63
C PRO A 230 -3.82 -10.22 -3.05
N TRP A 231 -2.69 -10.74 -2.63
CA TRP A 231 -2.59 -12.08 -2.03
C TRP A 231 -3.27 -12.21 -0.64
N GLU A 232 -3.54 -11.11 0.05
CA GLU A 232 -4.18 -11.16 1.37
C GLU A 232 -5.67 -11.53 1.33
N ILE A 233 -6.29 -11.47 0.16
CA ILE A 233 -7.68 -11.91 -0.05
C ILE A 233 -7.79 -13.33 -0.65
N ASP A 234 -6.65 -14.00 -0.88
CA ASP A 234 -6.59 -15.31 -1.55
C ASP A 234 -6.47 -16.44 -0.54
N GLU A 235 -7.58 -17.08 -0.22
CA GLU A 235 -7.59 -18.28 0.61
C GLU A 235 -6.94 -19.50 -0.07
N LYS A 236 -6.79 -19.48 -1.40
CA LYS A 236 -6.30 -20.58 -2.24
C LYS A 236 -4.82 -20.47 -2.59
N HIS A 237 -4.13 -19.44 -2.09
CA HIS A 237 -2.73 -19.31 -2.44
C HIS A 237 -1.88 -20.47 -1.87
N PRO A 238 -0.76 -20.81 -2.53
CA PRO A 238 -0.03 -22.05 -2.26
C PRO A 238 0.46 -22.19 -0.82
N LEU A 239 0.34 -23.39 -0.27
CA LEU A 239 0.91 -23.72 1.04
C LEU A 239 2.40 -24.07 0.89
N VAL A 240 3.26 -23.29 1.50
CA VAL A 240 4.71 -23.49 1.47
C VAL A 240 5.11 -24.56 2.49
N GLY A 241 5.81 -25.60 2.03
CA GLY A 241 6.36 -26.64 2.91
C GLY A 241 7.50 -26.12 3.79
N GLY A 242 7.68 -26.73 4.97
CA GLY A 242 8.79 -26.38 5.87
C GLY A 242 8.68 -25.04 6.59
N ILE A 243 7.56 -24.32 6.46
CA ILE A 243 7.31 -23.05 7.12
C ILE A 243 7.13 -23.24 8.64
N SER A 244 7.75 -22.36 9.44
CA SER A 244 7.57 -22.37 10.90
C SER A 244 6.12 -22.10 11.30
N ALA A 245 5.68 -22.63 12.44
CA ALA A 245 4.31 -22.41 12.93
C ALA A 245 3.98 -20.91 13.09
N LEU A 246 4.93 -20.10 13.56
CA LEU A 246 4.77 -18.66 13.72
C LEU A 246 4.59 -17.96 12.36
N ASP A 247 5.43 -18.29 11.37
CA ASP A 247 5.32 -17.67 10.05
C ASP A 247 4.09 -18.16 9.30
N ARG A 248 3.67 -19.41 9.52
CA ARG A 248 2.41 -19.93 9.02
C ARG A 248 1.23 -19.08 9.54
N ILE A 249 1.18 -18.81 10.85
CA ILE A 249 0.16 -17.95 11.43
C ILE A 249 0.24 -16.54 10.83
N ARG A 250 1.43 -15.94 10.77
CA ARG A 250 1.62 -14.58 10.23
C ARG A 250 1.15 -14.44 8.78
N HIS A 251 1.34 -15.46 7.98
CA HIS A 251 1.04 -15.37 6.55
C HIS A 251 -0.37 -15.85 6.20
N TYR A 252 -0.83 -16.98 6.73
CA TYR A 252 -2.06 -17.64 6.29
C TYR A 252 -3.30 -17.35 7.14
N ARG A 253 -3.13 -16.81 8.36
CA ARG A 253 -4.27 -16.60 9.26
C ARG A 253 -5.32 -15.66 8.65
N ASN A 254 -6.59 -16.10 8.67
CA ASN A 254 -7.77 -15.33 8.30
C ASN A 254 -7.73 -14.73 6.86
N LEU A 255 -7.03 -15.36 5.92
CA LEU A 255 -7.12 -15.00 4.49
C LEU A 255 -8.57 -15.15 3.99
N ASP A 256 -9.24 -16.21 4.43
CA ASP A 256 -10.64 -16.52 4.17
C ASP A 256 -11.63 -15.43 4.62
N LYS A 257 -11.22 -14.57 5.56
CA LYS A 257 -12.07 -13.50 6.12
C LYS A 257 -11.79 -12.13 5.53
N MET A 258 -10.75 -12.00 4.69
CA MET A 258 -10.30 -10.67 4.28
C MET A 258 -11.28 -9.97 3.36
N GLN A 259 -11.87 -10.70 2.40
CA GLN A 259 -12.88 -10.13 1.51
C GLN A 259 -14.07 -9.58 2.30
N ASP A 260 -14.63 -10.37 3.23
CA ASP A 260 -15.74 -9.93 4.08
C ASP A 260 -15.39 -8.70 4.92
N ARG A 261 -14.16 -8.64 5.46
CA ARG A 261 -13.70 -7.49 6.26
C ARG A 261 -13.54 -6.22 5.43
N ILE A 262 -13.03 -6.34 4.19
CA ILE A 262 -12.94 -5.22 3.25
C ILE A 262 -14.36 -4.75 2.88
N GLN A 263 -15.28 -5.66 2.56
CA GLN A 263 -16.67 -5.32 2.25
C GLN A 263 -17.37 -4.61 3.42
N GLN A 264 -17.11 -5.03 4.65
CA GLN A 264 -17.65 -4.36 5.83
C GLN A 264 -17.16 -2.91 5.97
N ILE A 265 -15.88 -2.61 5.69
CA ILE A 265 -15.42 -1.22 5.70
C ILE A 265 -15.93 -0.44 4.49
N PHE A 266 -16.09 -1.05 3.32
CA PHE A 266 -16.67 -0.41 2.14
C PHE A 266 -18.14 -0.08 2.30
N SER A 267 -18.92 -0.94 2.99
CA SER A 267 -20.33 -0.65 3.29
C SER A 267 -20.51 0.49 4.30
N LYS A 268 -19.47 0.83 5.06
CA LYS A 268 -19.55 1.79 6.16
C LYS A 268 -18.90 3.13 5.84
N TYR A 269 -17.86 3.14 5.02
CA TYR A 269 -17.08 4.34 4.69
C TYR A 269 -16.84 4.42 3.19
N SER A 270 -16.89 5.63 2.64
CA SER A 270 -16.52 5.90 1.25
C SER A 270 -15.01 6.07 1.10
N PHE A 271 -14.46 5.62 -0.04
CA PHE A 271 -13.02 5.69 -0.35
C PHE A 271 -12.78 6.36 -1.69
N ASN A 272 -11.63 7.02 -1.80
CA ASN A 272 -11.13 7.62 -3.02
C ASN A 272 -9.66 7.23 -3.25
N SER A 273 -9.15 7.46 -4.45
CA SER A 273 -7.70 7.44 -4.69
C SER A 273 -7.03 8.69 -4.10
N ILE A 274 -5.73 8.61 -3.87
CA ILE A 274 -4.96 9.75 -3.33
C ILE A 274 -4.97 10.91 -4.33
N ASN A 275 -4.78 10.62 -5.62
CA ASN A 275 -4.75 11.63 -6.68
C ASN A 275 -6.04 12.46 -6.78
N GLN A 276 -7.21 11.84 -6.59
CA GLN A 276 -8.48 12.58 -6.58
C GLN A 276 -8.56 13.63 -5.49
N ASN A 277 -7.92 13.39 -4.36
CA ASN A 277 -7.91 14.34 -3.25
C ASN A 277 -6.92 15.51 -3.49
N MET A 278 -5.89 15.30 -4.31
CA MET A 278 -4.93 16.34 -4.67
C MET A 278 -5.50 17.36 -5.66
N THR A 279 -6.49 16.93 -6.44
CA THR A 279 -7.11 17.75 -7.51
C THR A 279 -8.41 18.43 -7.09
N SER A 280 -8.92 18.14 -5.91
CA SER A 280 -10.11 18.77 -5.31
C SER A 280 -9.76 19.83 -4.30
#